data_85b6ba4832ee82648a46bee366a35b57
#
_entry.id   85b6ba4832ee82648a46bee366a35b57
#
_cell.length_a   1.000
_cell.length_b   1.000
_cell.length_c   1.000
_cell.angle_alpha   90.00
_cell.angle_beta   90.00
_cell.angle_gamma   90.00
#
_symmetry.space_group_name_H-M   'P 1'
#
loop_
_entity.id
_entity.type
_entity.pdbx_description
1 polymer ?
#
loop_
_entity_poly.entity_id
_entity_poly.type
_entity_poly.pdbx_seq_one_letter_code
_entity_poly.pdbx_strand_id
1 'polypeptide(L)'
;MLQIQPLVSVVILCWNRKDDVRESLTRLRGQTYKEIEVIVVDNGSTDGTIAMIEEDFPEVRLLKMPKNMGIEAYNIGFKNAKGEYIVILDDDSFPAEDAIEKMVDKFKNDEKLGIVAFDVRNYFSYDETNKKIEERKNTSAAIQKYLMAFNGAGAGARKDVIEQVGFYPEEFFLYWNEQDLSFRVLDAGYKIEFFSDIVSYHKYSPVNRASWRAPFYYTRNAFWLLWKNYPMSMMIPLTFRLIYLVFYYSLEQYTTVYIKAMFSAIFNVKQIKDKRKPVKKYIAENLRIPFDVSFTFYR
;
A
#
# COMPACT_ATOMS: atom_id res chain seq x y z
N MET A 1 19.29 1.02 -32.85
CA MET A 1 19.60 0.26 -31.64
C MET A 1 18.27 -0.15 -31.00
N LEU A 2 18.04 -1.43 -30.81
CA LEU A 2 16.89 -1.89 -29.99
C LEU A 2 17.09 -1.33 -28.59
N GLN A 3 16.20 -0.43 -28.12
CA GLN A 3 16.23 0.01 -26.74
C GLN A 3 15.93 -1.21 -25.87
N ILE A 4 16.88 -1.57 -25.02
CA ILE A 4 16.66 -2.63 -24.01
C ILE A 4 15.53 -2.11 -23.09
N GLN A 5 14.43 -2.84 -23.04
CA GLN A 5 13.32 -2.48 -22.15
C GLN A 5 13.73 -2.83 -20.70
N PRO A 6 13.49 -1.93 -19.73
CA PRO A 6 13.84 -2.21 -18.34
C PRO A 6 12.97 -3.35 -17.78
N LEU A 7 13.59 -4.24 -17.00
CA LEU A 7 12.85 -5.27 -16.29
C LEU A 7 11.96 -4.64 -15.21
N VAL A 8 10.73 -5.13 -15.09
CA VAL A 8 9.76 -4.75 -14.05
C VAL A 8 9.51 -5.95 -13.16
N SER A 9 9.67 -5.77 -11.85
CA SER A 9 9.32 -6.79 -10.85
C SER A 9 7.92 -6.50 -10.30
N VAL A 10 6.96 -7.38 -10.53
CA VAL A 10 5.65 -7.32 -9.91
C VAL A 10 5.70 -8.08 -8.59
N VAL A 11 5.47 -7.39 -7.47
CA VAL A 11 5.52 -7.95 -6.11
C VAL A 11 4.12 -8.02 -5.53
N ILE A 12 3.67 -9.23 -5.21
CA ILE A 12 2.37 -9.53 -4.61
C ILE A 12 2.61 -10.14 -3.22
N LEU A 13 1.94 -9.61 -2.21
CA LEU A 13 1.87 -10.23 -0.88
C LEU A 13 0.56 -10.97 -0.74
N CYS A 14 0.58 -12.26 -0.41
CA CYS A 14 -0.64 -13.04 -0.23
C CYS A 14 -0.71 -13.77 1.11
N TRP A 15 -1.93 -13.96 1.60
CA TRP A 15 -2.21 -14.76 2.78
C TRP A 15 -3.62 -15.35 2.76
N ASN A 16 -3.71 -16.69 2.55
CA ASN A 16 -4.97 -17.44 2.54
C ASN A 16 -6.02 -16.85 1.58
N ARG A 17 -5.62 -16.62 0.31
CA ARG A 17 -6.47 -16.07 -0.76
C ARG A 17 -6.22 -16.74 -2.11
N LYS A 18 -6.26 -18.07 -2.10
CA LYS A 18 -5.94 -18.92 -3.26
C LYS A 18 -6.59 -18.47 -4.56
N ASP A 19 -7.89 -18.20 -4.55
CA ASP A 19 -8.65 -17.88 -5.77
C ASP A 19 -8.40 -16.44 -6.24
N ASP A 20 -8.22 -15.51 -5.31
CA ASP A 20 -7.88 -14.12 -5.63
C ASP A 20 -6.49 -14.02 -6.27
N VAL A 21 -5.49 -14.70 -5.69
CA VAL A 21 -4.13 -14.77 -6.23
C VAL A 21 -4.10 -15.44 -7.60
N ARG A 22 -4.85 -16.54 -7.78
CA ARG A 22 -4.97 -17.23 -9.09
C ARG A 22 -5.45 -16.27 -10.18
N GLU A 23 -6.48 -15.48 -9.90
CA GLU A 23 -6.99 -14.50 -10.84
C GLU A 23 -5.95 -13.41 -11.13
N SER A 24 -5.34 -12.83 -10.11
CA SER A 24 -4.31 -11.79 -10.26
C SER A 24 -3.13 -12.27 -11.13
N LEU A 25 -2.64 -13.49 -10.90
CA LEU A 25 -1.56 -14.09 -11.71
C LEU A 25 -2.01 -14.37 -13.14
N THR A 26 -3.23 -14.84 -13.35
CA THR A 26 -3.79 -15.07 -14.69
C THR A 26 -3.87 -13.77 -15.49
N ARG A 27 -4.31 -12.67 -14.86
CA ARG A 27 -4.38 -11.34 -15.49
C ARG A 27 -2.99 -10.77 -15.80
N LEU A 28 -1.99 -11.04 -14.99
CA LEU A 28 -0.62 -10.59 -15.24
C LEU A 28 0.00 -11.24 -16.48
N ARG A 29 -0.34 -12.48 -16.83
CA ARG A 29 0.07 -13.12 -18.10
C ARG A 29 -0.42 -12.36 -19.34
N GLY A 30 -1.52 -11.60 -19.22
CA GLY A 30 -2.11 -10.79 -20.30
C GLY A 30 -1.45 -9.42 -20.51
N GLN A 31 -0.46 -9.02 -19.72
CA GLN A 31 0.16 -7.70 -19.86
C GLN A 31 0.81 -7.50 -21.23
N THR A 32 0.65 -6.28 -21.80
CA THR A 32 1.28 -5.89 -23.07
C THR A 32 2.80 -5.77 -22.93
N TYR A 33 3.28 -5.24 -21.80
CA TYR A 33 4.69 -5.18 -21.46
C TYR A 33 5.21 -6.59 -21.13
N LYS A 34 6.35 -7.01 -21.75
CA LYS A 34 6.81 -8.40 -21.66
C LYS A 34 8.02 -8.61 -20.73
N GLU A 35 8.82 -7.58 -20.48
CA GLU A 35 9.97 -7.66 -19.58
C GLU A 35 9.53 -7.59 -18.13
N ILE A 36 8.83 -8.65 -17.64
CA ILE A 36 8.25 -8.76 -16.32
C ILE A 36 8.76 -10.03 -15.62
N GLU A 37 9.17 -9.88 -14.36
CA GLU A 37 9.20 -10.98 -13.39
C GLU A 37 8.08 -10.83 -12.38
N VAL A 38 7.48 -11.92 -11.93
CA VAL A 38 6.47 -11.93 -10.89
C VAL A 38 7.01 -12.59 -9.64
N ILE A 39 6.93 -11.90 -8.51
CA ILE A 39 7.36 -12.38 -7.20
C ILE A 39 6.13 -12.40 -6.30
N VAL A 40 5.74 -13.58 -5.84
CA VAL A 40 4.71 -13.74 -4.82
C VAL A 40 5.38 -14.05 -3.48
N VAL A 41 5.08 -13.23 -2.48
CA VAL A 41 5.48 -13.49 -1.09
C VAL A 41 4.28 -14.10 -0.37
N ASP A 42 4.32 -15.40 -0.17
CA ASP A 42 3.29 -16.10 0.61
C ASP A 42 3.57 -15.91 2.11
N ASN A 43 2.64 -15.30 2.80
CA ASN A 43 2.76 -14.89 4.19
C ASN A 43 2.30 -15.98 5.17
N GLY A 44 2.63 -17.24 4.88
CA GLY A 44 2.28 -18.41 5.68
C GLY A 44 0.84 -18.88 5.45
N SER A 45 0.43 -19.04 4.18
CA SER A 45 -0.90 -19.57 3.81
C SER A 45 -1.06 -21.06 4.12
N THR A 46 -2.29 -21.46 4.44
CA THR A 46 -2.68 -22.84 4.76
C THR A 46 -3.88 -23.33 3.95
N ASP A 47 -4.40 -22.51 3.00
CA ASP A 47 -5.58 -22.77 2.19
C ASP A 47 -5.27 -23.46 0.84
N GLY A 48 -4.01 -23.86 0.61
CA GLY A 48 -3.56 -24.42 -0.66
C GLY A 48 -3.07 -23.38 -1.67
N THR A 49 -2.90 -22.12 -1.28
CA THR A 49 -2.34 -21.05 -2.14
C THR A 49 -0.96 -21.43 -2.69
N ILE A 50 -0.08 -21.95 -1.83
CA ILE A 50 1.29 -22.36 -2.20
C ILE A 50 1.27 -23.42 -3.30
N ALA A 51 0.53 -24.52 -3.09
CA ALA A 51 0.43 -25.62 -4.05
C ALA A 51 -0.12 -25.15 -5.39
N MET A 52 -1.17 -24.30 -5.36
CA MET A 52 -1.74 -23.73 -6.56
C MET A 52 -0.73 -22.90 -7.37
N ILE A 53 0.08 -22.07 -6.70
CA ILE A 53 1.08 -21.27 -7.40
C ILE A 53 2.16 -22.16 -8.01
N GLU A 54 2.65 -23.17 -7.28
CA GLU A 54 3.68 -24.09 -7.76
C GLU A 54 3.22 -24.94 -8.96
N GLU A 55 1.92 -25.34 -8.98
CA GLU A 55 1.33 -26.16 -10.04
C GLU A 55 0.94 -25.35 -11.28
N ASP A 56 0.24 -24.20 -11.08
CA ASP A 56 -0.39 -23.48 -12.20
C ASP A 56 0.47 -22.32 -12.74
N PHE A 57 1.46 -21.84 -11.95
CA PHE A 57 2.30 -20.67 -12.26
C PHE A 57 3.78 -20.93 -11.99
N PRO A 58 4.40 -21.95 -12.63
CA PRO A 58 5.79 -22.33 -12.37
C PRO A 58 6.82 -21.23 -12.73
N GLU A 59 6.42 -20.23 -13.54
CA GLU A 59 7.24 -19.06 -13.87
C GLU A 59 7.31 -18.03 -12.74
N VAL A 60 6.41 -18.11 -11.75
CA VAL A 60 6.34 -17.17 -10.63
C VAL A 60 7.39 -17.52 -9.59
N ARG A 61 8.15 -16.52 -9.17
CA ARG A 61 9.08 -16.69 -8.05
C ARG A 61 8.33 -16.61 -6.71
N LEU A 62 8.11 -17.78 -6.11
CA LEU A 62 7.41 -17.89 -4.83
C LEU A 62 8.37 -17.81 -3.64
N LEU A 63 8.15 -16.87 -2.74
CA LEU A 63 8.88 -16.70 -1.49
C LEU A 63 7.95 -17.06 -0.32
N LYS A 64 8.26 -18.13 0.42
CA LYS A 64 7.40 -18.68 1.48
C LYS A 64 7.84 -18.18 2.85
N MET A 65 6.93 -17.51 3.58
CA MET A 65 7.18 -17.09 4.96
C MET A 65 6.67 -18.15 5.95
N PRO A 66 7.33 -18.31 7.10
CA PRO A 66 6.93 -19.35 8.07
C PRO A 66 5.62 -19.02 8.80
N LYS A 67 5.18 -17.76 8.75
CA LYS A 67 3.97 -17.23 9.40
C LYS A 67 3.58 -15.90 8.82
N ASN A 68 2.37 -15.43 9.10
CA ASN A 68 1.92 -14.09 8.73
C ASN A 68 2.70 -13.00 9.50
N MET A 69 3.55 -12.28 8.78
CA MET A 69 4.38 -11.16 9.27
C MET A 69 3.74 -9.79 8.98
N GLY A 70 2.54 -9.76 8.40
CA GLY A 70 1.91 -8.52 7.93
C GLY A 70 2.64 -7.94 6.72
N ILE A 71 2.58 -6.62 6.56
CA ILE A 71 3.16 -5.91 5.42
C ILE A 71 4.69 -5.96 5.35
N GLU A 72 5.38 -6.30 6.46
CA GLU A 72 6.83 -6.50 6.48
C GLU A 72 7.28 -7.52 5.41
N ALA A 73 6.43 -8.50 5.11
CA ALA A 73 6.74 -9.52 4.12
C ALA A 73 6.91 -8.95 2.70
N TYR A 74 6.29 -7.81 2.35
CA TYR A 74 6.60 -7.10 1.09
C TYR A 74 8.08 -6.77 0.95
N ASN A 75 8.75 -6.42 2.05
CA ASN A 75 10.17 -6.06 2.03
C ASN A 75 11.05 -7.22 1.55
N ILE A 76 10.63 -8.47 1.78
CA ILE A 76 11.31 -9.65 1.26
C ILE A 76 11.18 -9.69 -0.28
N GLY A 77 9.98 -9.41 -0.80
CA GLY A 77 9.75 -9.29 -2.24
C GLY A 77 10.58 -8.17 -2.86
N PHE A 78 10.55 -6.97 -2.28
CA PHE A 78 11.31 -5.82 -2.78
C PHE A 78 12.83 -6.07 -2.81
N LYS A 79 13.39 -6.68 -1.78
CA LYS A 79 14.81 -7.04 -1.71
C LYS A 79 15.20 -8.11 -2.74
N ASN A 80 14.26 -8.95 -3.15
CA ASN A 80 14.47 -10.02 -4.13
C ASN A 80 14.15 -9.59 -5.57
N ALA A 81 13.55 -8.43 -5.78
CA ALA A 81 13.25 -7.87 -7.09
C ALA A 81 14.54 -7.56 -7.86
N LYS A 82 14.57 -7.93 -9.16
CA LYS A 82 15.70 -7.66 -10.07
C LYS A 82 15.40 -6.49 -11.01
N GLY A 83 14.13 -6.15 -11.16
CA GLY A 83 13.67 -5.07 -12.04
C GLY A 83 14.16 -3.69 -11.61
N GLU A 84 14.28 -2.80 -12.57
CA GLU A 84 14.54 -1.37 -12.36
C GLU A 84 13.33 -0.70 -11.70
N TYR A 85 12.13 -1.19 -12.03
CA TYR A 85 10.87 -0.75 -11.44
C TYR A 85 10.18 -1.89 -10.71
N ILE A 86 9.45 -1.54 -9.65
CA ILE A 86 8.64 -2.47 -8.87
C ILE A 86 7.18 -2.07 -9.02
N VAL A 87 6.31 -3.00 -9.41
CA VAL A 87 4.86 -2.87 -9.28
C VAL A 87 4.43 -3.53 -7.98
N ILE A 88 3.68 -2.80 -7.16
CA ILE A 88 3.13 -3.23 -5.88
C ILE A 88 1.67 -3.57 -6.07
N LEU A 89 1.26 -4.79 -5.70
CA LEU A 89 -0.11 -5.28 -5.80
C LEU A 89 -0.53 -6.05 -4.54
N ASP A 90 -1.77 -5.84 -4.12
CA ASP A 90 -2.43 -6.74 -3.17
C ASP A 90 -2.81 -8.06 -3.85
N ASP A 91 -3.04 -9.12 -3.07
CA ASP A 91 -3.39 -10.45 -3.55
C ASP A 91 -4.75 -10.52 -4.29
N ASP A 92 -5.61 -9.52 -4.07
CA ASP A 92 -6.91 -9.37 -4.69
C ASP A 92 -6.98 -8.17 -5.67
N SER A 93 -5.82 -7.80 -6.25
CA SER A 93 -5.71 -6.73 -7.24
C SER A 93 -4.90 -7.13 -8.47
N PHE A 94 -5.19 -6.49 -9.60
CA PHE A 94 -4.45 -6.68 -10.84
C PHE A 94 -4.50 -5.43 -11.73
N PRO A 95 -3.40 -5.12 -12.46
CA PRO A 95 -3.35 -3.98 -13.36
C PRO A 95 -4.11 -4.27 -14.68
N ALA A 96 -4.61 -3.22 -15.34
CA ALA A 96 -5.08 -3.29 -16.72
C ALA A 96 -3.94 -3.76 -17.64
N GLU A 97 -4.27 -4.36 -18.79
CA GLU A 97 -3.30 -5.00 -19.67
C GLU A 97 -2.14 -4.08 -20.13
N ASP A 98 -2.38 -2.79 -20.26
CA ASP A 98 -1.40 -1.78 -20.70
C ASP A 98 -0.81 -0.93 -19.54
N ALA A 99 -1.19 -1.22 -18.31
CA ALA A 99 -0.84 -0.37 -17.17
C ALA A 99 0.67 -0.35 -16.88
N ILE A 100 1.34 -1.51 -16.98
CA ILE A 100 2.79 -1.61 -16.76
C ILE A 100 3.57 -0.88 -17.84
N GLU A 101 3.16 -0.98 -19.10
CA GLU A 101 3.77 -0.27 -20.23
C GLU A 101 3.68 1.25 -20.02
N LYS A 102 2.48 1.76 -19.73
CA LYS A 102 2.26 3.18 -19.42
C LYS A 102 3.08 3.66 -18.22
N MET A 103 3.16 2.86 -17.15
CA MET A 103 3.98 3.17 -15.98
C MET A 103 5.46 3.33 -16.35
N VAL A 104 6.01 2.40 -17.13
CA VAL A 104 7.41 2.45 -17.60
C VAL A 104 7.66 3.73 -18.40
N ASP A 105 6.73 4.11 -19.27
CA ASP A 105 6.84 5.36 -20.05
C ASP A 105 6.84 6.60 -19.16
N LYS A 106 6.01 6.64 -18.08
CA LYS A 106 6.05 7.77 -17.13
C LYS A 106 7.42 7.88 -16.45
N PHE A 107 7.98 6.77 -16.00
CA PHE A 107 9.31 6.75 -15.38
C PHE A 107 10.44 7.16 -16.34
N LYS A 108 10.40 6.74 -17.60
CA LYS A 108 11.40 7.14 -18.60
C LYS A 108 11.41 8.64 -18.87
N ASN A 109 10.24 9.29 -18.74
CA ASN A 109 10.09 10.71 -19.05
C ASN A 109 10.35 11.65 -17.86
N ASP A 110 10.43 11.13 -16.62
CA ASP A 110 10.74 11.95 -15.43
C ASP A 110 11.62 11.16 -14.43
N GLU A 111 12.89 11.48 -14.38
CA GLU A 111 13.85 10.87 -13.45
C GLU A 111 13.57 11.19 -11.98
N LYS A 112 12.85 12.28 -11.70
CA LYS A 112 12.45 12.64 -10.33
C LYS A 112 11.18 11.93 -9.88
N LEU A 113 10.47 11.24 -10.78
CA LEU A 113 9.30 10.46 -10.44
C LEU A 113 9.73 9.19 -9.70
N GLY A 114 9.51 9.15 -8.40
CA GLY A 114 9.86 8.02 -7.55
C GLY A 114 8.76 6.98 -7.48
N ILE A 115 7.48 7.44 -7.48
CA ILE A 115 6.31 6.56 -7.45
C ILE A 115 5.25 7.04 -8.43
N VAL A 116 4.70 6.09 -9.19
CA VAL A 116 3.51 6.22 -10.05
C VAL A 116 2.33 5.62 -9.31
N ALA A 117 1.38 6.43 -8.88
CA ALA A 117 0.14 5.96 -8.27
C ALA A 117 -0.90 5.67 -9.35
N PHE A 118 -1.44 4.45 -9.37
CA PHE A 118 -2.45 4.02 -10.34
C PHE A 118 -3.85 4.45 -9.91
N ASP A 119 -4.77 4.54 -10.85
CA ASP A 119 -6.21 4.68 -10.60
C ASP A 119 -6.78 3.31 -10.19
N VAL A 120 -6.84 3.08 -8.89
CA VAL A 120 -7.35 1.82 -8.33
C VAL A 120 -8.87 1.84 -8.30
N ARG A 121 -9.49 0.96 -9.08
CA ARG A 121 -10.94 0.86 -9.26
C ARG A 121 -11.48 -0.37 -8.58
N ASN A 122 -12.71 -0.27 -8.02
CA ASN A 122 -13.39 -1.43 -7.49
C ASN A 122 -13.87 -2.35 -8.63
N TYR A 123 -13.37 -3.58 -8.66
CA TYR A 123 -13.69 -4.55 -9.70
C TYR A 123 -15.15 -5.01 -9.68
N PHE A 124 -15.73 -5.25 -8.49
CA PHE A 124 -17.11 -5.73 -8.39
C PHE A 124 -18.18 -4.67 -8.68
N SER A 125 -17.88 -3.39 -8.50
CA SER A 125 -18.82 -2.32 -8.86
C SER A 125 -18.79 -2.00 -10.37
N TYR A 126 -17.87 -2.57 -11.11
CA TYR A 126 -17.68 -2.29 -12.53
C TYR A 126 -18.74 -2.94 -13.42
N ASP A 127 -19.24 -4.12 -13.05
CA ASP A 127 -20.25 -4.85 -13.87
C ASP A 127 -21.67 -4.35 -13.67
N GLU A 128 -22.01 -3.75 -12.53
CA GLU A 128 -23.39 -3.40 -12.20
C GLU A 128 -23.77 -1.92 -12.42
N THR A 129 -22.83 -0.98 -12.49
CA THR A 129 -23.19 0.45 -12.63
C THR A 129 -22.09 1.34 -13.22
N ASN A 130 -21.96 1.41 -14.55
CA ASN A 130 -21.11 2.38 -15.24
C ASN A 130 -21.32 3.85 -14.79
N LYS A 131 -22.51 4.23 -14.35
CA LYS A 131 -22.84 5.59 -13.89
C LYS A 131 -22.31 5.93 -12.49
N LYS A 132 -22.39 5.01 -11.54
CA LYS A 132 -21.88 5.23 -10.16
C LYS A 132 -20.35 5.25 -10.08
N ILE A 133 -19.67 4.60 -11.01
CA ILE A 133 -18.21 4.57 -11.09
C ILE A 133 -17.65 5.90 -11.58
N GLU A 134 -18.31 6.60 -12.51
CA GLU A 134 -17.85 7.92 -12.96
C GLU A 134 -17.93 8.99 -11.86
N GLU A 135 -18.97 8.98 -11.05
CA GLU A 135 -19.06 9.86 -9.86
C GLU A 135 -18.00 9.51 -8.78
N ARG A 136 -17.68 8.21 -8.60
CA ARG A 136 -16.59 7.77 -7.72
C ARG A 136 -15.19 8.03 -8.29
N LYS A 137 -14.99 8.03 -9.61
CA LYS A 137 -13.72 8.41 -10.24
C LYS A 137 -13.27 9.78 -9.80
N ASN A 138 -14.18 10.77 -9.81
CA ASN A 138 -13.87 12.13 -9.38
C ASN A 138 -13.57 12.21 -7.87
N THR A 139 -14.25 11.40 -7.06
CA THR A 139 -14.04 11.34 -5.61
C THR A 139 -12.74 10.60 -5.28
N SER A 140 -12.43 9.50 -5.98
CA SER A 140 -11.20 8.73 -5.77
C SER A 140 -9.95 9.51 -6.18
N ALA A 141 -9.95 10.16 -7.33
CA ALA A 141 -8.85 11.01 -7.79
C ALA A 141 -8.64 12.23 -6.87
N ALA A 142 -9.72 12.86 -6.38
CA ALA A 142 -9.63 13.93 -5.41
C ALA A 142 -9.12 13.43 -4.06
N ILE A 143 -9.61 12.28 -3.59
CA ILE A 143 -9.15 11.64 -2.35
C ILE A 143 -7.68 11.22 -2.48
N GLN A 144 -7.24 10.59 -3.57
CA GLN A 144 -5.84 10.23 -3.79
C GLN A 144 -4.93 11.45 -3.90
N LYS A 145 -5.37 12.54 -4.51
CA LYS A 145 -4.61 13.80 -4.55
C LYS A 145 -4.42 14.42 -3.17
N TYR A 146 -5.35 14.22 -2.24
CA TYR A 146 -5.30 14.77 -0.88
C TYR A 146 -4.80 13.79 0.18
N LEU A 147 -4.98 12.48 -0.04
CA LEU A 147 -4.51 11.41 0.87
C LEU A 147 -3.08 10.99 0.63
N MET A 148 -2.50 11.47 -0.52
CA MET A 148 -1.26 11.28 -0.95
C MET A 148 -0.69 10.10 -0.96
N ALA A 149 -0.11 9.84 -1.64
CA ALA A 149 0.64 8.79 -1.81
C ALA A 149 0.12 7.90 -2.89
N PHE A 150 0.15 6.66 -2.66
CA PHE A 150 -0.30 5.63 -3.58
C PHE A 150 -1.14 4.60 -2.80
N ASN A 151 -1.79 3.70 -3.53
CA ASN A 151 -2.53 2.58 -2.98
C ASN A 151 -1.74 1.29 -3.26
N GLY A 152 -1.55 0.43 -2.25
CA GLY A 152 -0.86 -0.86 -2.39
C GLY A 152 -1.52 -1.84 -3.37
N ALA A 153 -2.79 -1.63 -3.73
CA ALA A 153 -3.49 -2.38 -4.76
C ALA A 153 -3.15 -1.96 -6.20
N GLY A 154 -2.22 -1.00 -6.38
CA GLY A 154 -1.76 -0.55 -7.71
C GLY A 154 -0.83 0.65 -7.63
N ALA A 155 0.47 0.40 -7.68
CA ALA A 155 1.49 1.44 -7.77
C ALA A 155 2.76 0.92 -8.43
N GLY A 156 3.46 1.81 -9.10
CA GLY A 156 4.83 1.57 -9.56
C GLY A 156 5.82 2.38 -8.74
N ALA A 157 6.98 1.82 -8.45
CA ALA A 157 8.06 2.51 -7.73
C ALA A 157 9.40 2.29 -8.43
N ARG A 158 10.28 3.29 -8.41
CA ARG A 158 11.69 3.06 -8.75
C ARG A 158 12.33 2.27 -7.61
N LYS A 159 12.99 1.17 -7.97
CA LYS A 159 13.63 0.29 -6.99
C LYS A 159 14.73 1.01 -6.21
N ASP A 160 15.60 1.74 -6.89
CA ASP A 160 16.69 2.52 -6.29
C ASP A 160 16.17 3.58 -5.29
N VAL A 161 15.03 4.20 -5.60
CA VAL A 161 14.40 5.18 -4.69
C VAL A 161 13.92 4.52 -3.41
N ILE A 162 13.20 3.39 -3.48
CA ILE A 162 12.72 2.72 -2.26
C ILE A 162 13.86 2.05 -1.48
N GLU A 163 14.94 1.63 -2.14
CA GLU A 163 16.17 1.18 -1.49
C GLU A 163 16.87 2.33 -0.74
N GLN A 164 16.95 3.51 -1.37
CA GLN A 164 17.56 4.70 -0.77
C GLN A 164 16.80 5.20 0.47
N VAL A 165 15.46 5.28 0.38
CA VAL A 165 14.64 5.82 1.47
C VAL A 165 14.24 4.79 2.51
N GLY A 166 14.46 3.51 2.23
CA GLY A 166 14.05 2.35 3.02
C GLY A 166 12.67 1.83 2.64
N PHE A 167 12.44 0.57 2.91
CA PHE A 167 11.24 -0.19 2.57
C PHE A 167 10.04 0.14 3.48
N TYR A 168 9.00 -0.67 3.47
CA TYR A 168 7.84 -0.52 4.37
C TYR A 168 8.22 -0.65 5.85
N PRO A 169 7.52 0.05 6.74
CA PRO A 169 7.79 0.00 8.18
C PRO A 169 7.42 -1.37 8.75
N GLU A 170 8.41 -2.14 9.16
CA GLU A 170 8.25 -3.50 9.69
C GLU A 170 7.34 -3.56 10.92
N GLU A 171 7.38 -2.52 11.76
CA GLU A 171 6.60 -2.41 12.98
C GLU A 171 5.11 -2.18 12.78
N PHE A 172 4.66 -1.77 11.57
CA PHE A 172 3.25 -1.40 11.36
C PHE A 172 2.31 -2.61 11.27
N PHE A 173 2.77 -3.74 10.81
CA PHE A 173 2.01 -4.96 10.55
C PHE A 173 0.93 -4.81 9.46
N LEU A 174 0.05 -3.79 9.52
CA LEU A 174 -0.98 -3.46 8.51
C LEU A 174 -1.26 -1.97 8.52
N TYR A 175 -1.58 -1.42 7.34
CA TYR A 175 -2.04 -0.04 7.08
C TYR A 175 -1.02 1.07 7.39
N TRP A 176 -1.14 2.17 6.70
CA TRP A 176 -0.29 3.37 6.76
C TRP A 176 1.15 3.17 6.26
N ASN A 177 1.46 2.02 5.70
CA ASN A 177 2.77 1.71 5.13
C ASN A 177 3.07 2.56 3.88
N GLU A 178 2.08 2.75 3.00
CA GLU A 178 2.18 3.59 1.81
C GLU A 178 2.44 5.05 2.20
N GLN A 179 1.75 5.53 3.23
CA GLN A 179 1.92 6.89 3.71
C GLN A 179 3.29 7.10 4.37
N ASP A 180 3.76 6.15 5.16
CA ASP A 180 5.10 6.21 5.76
C ASP A 180 6.19 6.22 4.67
N LEU A 181 6.07 5.38 3.65
CA LEU A 181 7.00 5.37 2.51
C LEU A 181 6.90 6.68 1.72
N SER A 182 5.70 7.20 1.50
CA SER A 182 5.47 8.45 0.77
C SER A 182 6.14 9.65 1.44
N PHE A 183 6.07 9.77 2.76
CA PHE A 183 6.79 10.80 3.50
C PHE A 183 8.28 10.77 3.20
N ARG A 184 8.87 9.59 3.20
CA ARG A 184 10.31 9.43 2.98
C ARG A 184 10.73 9.69 1.53
N VAL A 185 9.92 9.24 0.57
CA VAL A 185 10.15 9.50 -0.87
C VAL A 185 10.11 11.00 -1.16
N LEU A 186 9.11 11.71 -0.66
CA LEU A 186 8.96 13.16 -0.86
C LEU A 186 10.04 13.96 -0.12
N ASP A 187 10.44 13.54 1.08
CA ASP A 187 11.51 14.21 1.84
C ASP A 187 12.88 14.04 1.19
N ALA A 188 13.08 12.95 0.46
CA ALA A 188 14.25 12.71 -0.38
C ALA A 188 14.28 13.55 -1.67
N GLY A 189 13.17 14.25 -1.99
CA GLY A 189 13.07 15.16 -3.14
C GLY A 189 12.52 14.51 -4.42
N TYR A 190 12.04 13.27 -4.34
CA TYR A 190 11.33 12.61 -5.43
C TYR A 190 9.87 13.00 -5.46
N LYS A 191 9.20 12.72 -6.59
CA LYS A 191 7.77 12.96 -6.79
C LYS A 191 6.98 11.66 -6.63
N ILE A 192 5.73 11.83 -6.22
CA ILE A 192 4.68 10.81 -6.28
C ILE A 192 3.57 11.42 -7.11
N GLU A 193 3.23 10.82 -8.24
CA GLU A 193 2.20 11.36 -9.13
C GLU A 193 1.12 10.31 -9.42
N PHE A 194 -0.13 10.76 -9.41
CA PHE A 194 -1.29 9.97 -9.76
C PHE A 194 -1.59 10.08 -11.26
N PHE A 195 -1.82 8.94 -11.91
CA PHE A 195 -2.14 8.86 -13.33
C PHE A 195 -3.48 8.13 -13.53
N SER A 196 -4.50 8.85 -13.94
CA SER A 196 -5.85 8.29 -14.17
C SER A 196 -5.95 7.35 -15.37
N ASP A 197 -4.94 7.38 -16.26
CA ASP A 197 -4.80 6.53 -17.44
C ASP A 197 -4.08 5.20 -17.14
N ILE A 198 -3.56 5.02 -15.91
CA ILE A 198 -2.93 3.79 -15.45
C ILE A 198 -3.83 3.13 -14.42
N VAL A 199 -4.56 2.10 -14.84
CA VAL A 199 -5.64 1.51 -14.05
C VAL A 199 -5.18 0.21 -13.39
N SER A 200 -5.57 0.02 -12.12
CA SER A 200 -5.56 -1.26 -11.43
C SER A 200 -6.95 -1.57 -10.90
N TYR A 201 -7.34 -2.84 -10.89
CA TYR A 201 -8.61 -3.29 -10.35
C TYR A 201 -8.37 -3.96 -9.00
N HIS A 202 -9.22 -3.64 -8.03
CA HIS A 202 -9.16 -4.20 -6.68
C HIS A 202 -10.50 -4.83 -6.32
N LYS A 203 -10.49 -6.08 -5.91
CA LYS A 203 -11.72 -6.85 -5.60
C LYS A 203 -12.30 -6.50 -4.24
N TYR A 204 -11.49 -5.95 -3.34
CA TYR A 204 -11.88 -5.71 -1.94
C TYR A 204 -12.40 -6.98 -1.24
N SER A 205 -11.75 -8.11 -1.52
CA SER A 205 -12.16 -9.42 -1.01
C SER A 205 -12.37 -9.39 0.52
N PRO A 206 -13.53 -9.85 1.03
CA PRO A 206 -13.81 -9.88 2.47
C PRO A 206 -13.11 -11.04 3.18
N VAL A 207 -12.48 -11.94 2.43
CA VAL A 207 -11.82 -13.13 2.96
C VAL A 207 -10.73 -12.77 3.96
N ASN A 208 -10.75 -13.42 5.13
CA ASN A 208 -9.76 -13.23 6.22
C ASN A 208 -9.67 -11.82 6.82
N ARG A 209 -10.69 -10.97 6.63
CA ARG A 209 -10.78 -9.64 7.24
C ARG A 209 -11.52 -9.68 8.57
N ALA A 210 -10.81 -9.86 9.69
CA ALA A 210 -11.41 -9.73 11.01
C ALA A 210 -11.82 -8.28 11.29
N SER A 211 -13.07 -8.06 11.77
CA SER A 211 -13.67 -6.73 11.96
C SER A 211 -12.85 -5.78 12.87
N TRP A 212 -12.15 -6.31 13.88
CA TRP A 212 -11.34 -5.51 14.81
C TRP A 212 -9.97 -5.08 14.25
N ARG A 213 -9.46 -5.77 13.21
CA ARG A 213 -8.10 -5.53 12.68
C ARG A 213 -7.93 -4.12 12.12
N ALA A 214 -8.81 -3.73 11.22
CA ALA A 214 -8.70 -2.44 10.57
C ALA A 214 -8.75 -1.29 11.58
N PRO A 215 -9.80 -1.16 12.43
CA PRO A 215 -9.87 -0.05 13.39
C PRO A 215 -8.71 -0.04 14.38
N PHE A 216 -8.20 -1.22 14.78
CA PHE A 216 -7.06 -1.30 15.69
C PHE A 216 -5.76 -0.80 15.02
N TYR A 217 -5.38 -1.37 13.87
CA TYR A 217 -4.11 -1.03 13.24
C TYR A 217 -4.12 0.37 12.62
N TYR A 218 -5.23 0.82 12.03
CA TYR A 218 -5.34 2.20 11.56
C TYR A 218 -5.11 3.20 12.70
N THR A 219 -5.73 2.98 13.86
CA THR A 219 -5.59 3.88 15.01
C THR A 219 -4.18 3.80 15.61
N ARG A 220 -3.66 2.59 15.88
CA ARG A 220 -2.31 2.44 16.44
C ARG A 220 -1.25 3.07 15.54
N ASN A 221 -1.30 2.76 14.26
CA ASN A 221 -0.30 3.20 13.30
C ASN A 221 -0.44 4.69 12.95
N ALA A 222 -1.63 5.30 13.11
CA ALA A 222 -1.80 6.74 13.01
C ALA A 222 -0.94 7.49 14.05
N PHE A 223 -0.90 7.01 15.30
CA PHE A 223 0.02 7.55 16.31
C PHE A 223 1.47 7.37 15.90
N TRP A 224 1.85 6.16 15.46
CA TRP A 224 3.23 5.86 15.09
C TRP A 224 3.69 6.62 13.85
N LEU A 225 2.83 6.75 12.82
CA LEU A 225 3.10 7.54 11.63
C LEU A 225 3.35 9.01 12.00
N LEU A 226 2.49 9.56 12.87
CA LEU A 226 2.61 10.92 13.39
C LEU A 226 3.90 11.10 14.19
N TRP A 227 4.20 10.19 15.12
CA TRP A 227 5.38 10.29 15.97
C TRP A 227 6.69 10.03 15.22
N LYS A 228 6.69 9.23 14.15
CA LYS A 228 7.88 9.00 13.32
C LYS A 228 8.19 10.19 12.41
N ASN A 229 7.18 10.67 11.69
CA ASN A 229 7.40 11.48 10.51
C ASN A 229 7.13 12.97 10.70
N TYR A 230 6.35 13.38 11.72
CA TYR A 230 5.98 14.78 11.85
C TYR A 230 6.98 15.61 12.68
N PRO A 231 7.26 16.89 12.30
CA PRO A 231 7.95 17.85 13.16
C PRO A 231 7.25 18.03 14.49
N MET A 232 7.98 18.28 15.58
CA MET A 232 7.44 18.40 16.94
C MET A 232 6.30 19.42 17.05
N SER A 233 6.41 20.55 16.35
CA SER A 233 5.40 21.61 16.35
C SER A 233 4.02 21.18 15.83
N MET A 234 4.00 20.18 14.94
CA MET A 234 2.76 19.59 14.41
C MET A 234 2.39 18.30 15.15
N MET A 235 3.37 17.49 15.52
CA MET A 235 3.19 16.22 16.20
C MET A 235 2.42 16.36 17.50
N ILE A 236 2.78 17.34 18.34
CA ILE A 236 2.18 17.53 19.66
C ILE A 236 0.67 17.85 19.55
N PRO A 237 0.25 18.93 18.85
CA PRO A 237 -1.18 19.24 18.74
C PRO A 237 -1.99 18.16 18.03
N LEU A 238 -1.43 17.50 17.01
CA LEU A 238 -2.11 16.41 16.32
C LEU A 238 -2.25 15.16 17.19
N THR A 239 -1.28 14.89 18.07
CA THR A 239 -1.39 13.79 19.05
C THR A 239 -2.57 14.03 20.00
N PHE A 240 -2.73 15.25 20.56
CA PHE A 240 -3.87 15.58 21.42
C PHE A 240 -5.20 15.48 20.67
N ARG A 241 -5.24 15.95 19.42
CA ARG A 241 -6.43 15.77 18.56
C ARG A 241 -6.76 14.29 18.37
N LEU A 242 -5.76 13.45 18.07
CA LEU A 242 -5.96 12.02 17.86
C LEU A 242 -6.46 11.32 19.14
N ILE A 243 -5.91 11.68 20.31
CA ILE A 243 -6.40 11.20 21.60
C ILE A 243 -7.88 11.58 21.81
N TYR A 244 -8.25 12.84 21.54
CA TYR A 244 -9.65 13.27 21.61
C TYR A 244 -10.56 12.42 20.70
N LEU A 245 -10.16 12.19 19.44
CA LEU A 245 -10.91 11.38 18.48
C LEU A 245 -11.06 9.92 18.95
N VAL A 246 -10.01 9.36 19.55
CA VAL A 246 -10.06 7.99 20.13
C VAL A 246 -11.17 7.89 21.18
N PHE A 247 -11.24 8.81 22.13
CA PHE A 247 -12.28 8.78 23.15
C PHE A 247 -13.66 9.09 22.58
N TYR A 248 -13.77 10.10 21.73
CA TYR A 248 -15.03 10.48 21.08
C TYR A 248 -15.65 9.30 20.33
N TYR A 249 -14.90 8.69 19.40
CA TYR A 249 -15.40 7.57 18.59
C TYR A 249 -15.54 6.27 19.38
N SER A 250 -14.77 6.06 20.43
CA SER A 250 -14.98 4.93 21.33
C SER A 250 -16.33 4.99 22.03
N LEU A 251 -16.75 6.18 22.43
CA LEU A 251 -18.09 6.41 23.04
C LEU A 251 -19.19 6.36 21.96
N GLU A 252 -19.03 7.07 20.85
CA GLU A 252 -20.01 7.14 19.76
C GLU A 252 -20.34 5.75 19.20
N GLN A 253 -19.32 4.89 19.03
CA GLN A 253 -19.45 3.57 18.39
C GLN A 253 -19.49 2.40 19.39
N TYR A 254 -19.60 2.70 20.68
CA TYR A 254 -19.66 1.70 21.75
C TYR A 254 -18.56 0.63 21.68
N THR A 255 -17.32 1.04 21.38
CA THR A 255 -16.18 0.12 21.20
C THR A 255 -14.95 0.56 21.99
N THR A 256 -14.19 -0.41 22.51
CA THR A 256 -12.89 -0.14 23.18
C THR A 256 -11.69 -0.35 22.27
N VAL A 257 -11.90 -0.69 21.00
CA VAL A 257 -10.81 -1.05 20.07
C VAL A 257 -9.83 0.11 19.86
N TYR A 258 -10.35 1.34 19.74
CA TYR A 258 -9.51 2.53 19.54
C TYR A 258 -8.68 2.86 20.79
N ILE A 259 -9.26 2.71 21.97
CA ILE A 259 -8.54 2.89 23.26
C ILE A 259 -7.44 1.84 23.39
N LYS A 260 -7.73 0.57 23.08
CA LYS A 260 -6.72 -0.50 23.08
C LYS A 260 -5.58 -0.23 22.10
N ALA A 261 -5.92 0.29 20.91
CA ALA A 261 -4.94 0.66 19.89
C ALA A 261 -4.03 1.81 20.35
N MET A 262 -4.60 2.85 20.97
CA MET A 262 -3.85 3.97 21.54
C MET A 262 -2.88 3.48 22.64
N PHE A 263 -3.33 2.69 23.59
CA PHE A 263 -2.44 2.12 24.62
C PHE A 263 -1.37 1.22 23.99
N SER A 264 -1.72 0.43 22.98
CA SER A 264 -0.73 -0.36 22.23
C SER A 264 0.33 0.54 21.60
N ALA A 265 -0.03 1.68 21.02
CA ALA A 265 0.92 2.63 20.47
C ALA A 265 1.86 3.18 21.55
N ILE A 266 1.34 3.55 22.71
CA ILE A 266 2.11 4.12 23.83
C ILE A 266 3.06 3.08 24.41
N PHE A 267 2.56 1.89 24.77
CA PHE A 267 3.38 0.86 25.45
C PHE A 267 4.46 0.28 24.53
N ASN A 268 4.24 0.28 23.23
CA ASN A 268 5.18 -0.22 22.23
C ASN A 268 5.96 0.89 21.51
N VAL A 269 5.99 2.11 22.02
CA VAL A 269 6.68 3.26 21.40
C VAL A 269 8.17 3.01 21.15
N LYS A 270 8.79 2.11 21.90
CA LYS A 270 10.19 1.69 21.71
C LYS A 270 10.46 1.16 20.30
N GLN A 271 9.46 0.55 19.64
CA GLN A 271 9.62 0.00 18.29
C GLN A 271 9.86 1.09 17.22
N ILE A 272 9.44 2.33 17.50
CA ILE A 272 9.54 3.45 16.55
C ILE A 272 10.52 4.55 17.02
N LYS A 273 10.93 4.56 18.28
CA LYS A 273 11.73 5.64 18.87
C LYS A 273 13.01 5.91 18.07
N ASP A 274 13.75 4.87 17.75
CA ASP A 274 15.03 4.97 17.05
C ASP A 274 14.84 5.15 15.51
N LYS A 275 13.60 4.97 15.03
CA LYS A 275 13.20 5.15 13.63
C LYS A 275 12.61 6.54 13.35
N ARG A 276 12.53 7.41 14.38
CA ARG A 276 11.99 8.76 14.23
C ARG A 276 12.91 9.61 13.34
N LYS A 277 12.36 10.03 12.19
CA LYS A 277 13.03 10.92 11.22
C LYS A 277 12.01 11.90 10.68
N PRO A 278 11.78 13.04 11.40
CA PRO A 278 10.79 14.02 10.96
C PRO A 278 11.11 14.58 9.59
N VAL A 279 10.11 14.61 8.73
CA VAL A 279 10.21 15.21 7.40
C VAL A 279 10.19 16.74 7.48
N LYS A 280 10.57 17.41 6.39
CA LYS A 280 10.47 18.86 6.27
C LYS A 280 9.03 19.31 6.50
N LYS A 281 8.86 20.45 7.20
CA LYS A 281 7.55 20.93 7.64
C LYS A 281 6.54 21.09 6.49
N TYR A 282 6.98 21.64 5.35
CA TYR A 282 6.11 21.83 4.19
C TYR A 282 5.59 20.50 3.62
N ILE A 283 6.37 19.40 3.74
CA ILE A 283 5.91 18.07 3.33
C ILE A 283 4.78 17.61 4.26
N ALA A 284 4.99 17.71 5.58
CA ALA A 284 3.98 17.34 6.55
C ALA A 284 2.69 18.18 6.45
N GLU A 285 2.79 19.45 6.02
CA GLU A 285 1.65 20.33 5.78
C GLU A 285 0.88 19.96 4.50
N ASN A 286 1.59 19.57 3.44
CA ASN A 286 0.98 19.19 2.17
C ASN A 286 0.39 17.78 2.19
N LEU A 287 1.01 16.88 2.95
CA LEU A 287 0.58 15.51 3.16
C LEU A 287 -0.44 15.42 4.31
N ARG A 288 -1.58 16.09 4.19
CA ARG A 288 -2.63 16.04 5.21
C ARG A 288 -3.23 14.65 5.28
N ILE A 289 -2.86 13.92 6.34
CA ILE A 289 -3.46 12.63 6.61
C ILE A 289 -4.81 12.85 7.30
N PRO A 290 -5.90 12.35 6.72
CA PRO A 290 -7.21 12.42 7.36
C PRO A 290 -7.26 11.33 8.45
N PHE A 291 -6.77 11.63 9.63
CA PHE A 291 -6.82 10.69 10.76
C PHE A 291 -8.24 10.20 11.09
N ASP A 292 -9.26 10.94 10.67
CA ASP A 292 -10.67 10.58 10.85
C ASP A 292 -11.04 9.27 10.13
N VAL A 293 -10.31 8.89 9.07
CA VAL A 293 -10.47 7.58 8.38
C VAL A 293 -10.25 6.41 9.35
N SER A 294 -9.40 6.58 10.36
CA SER A 294 -9.17 5.55 11.39
C SER A 294 -10.42 5.16 12.17
N PHE A 295 -11.51 5.95 12.09
CA PHE A 295 -12.71 5.82 12.92
C PHE A 295 -13.99 5.55 12.12
N THR A 296 -13.90 5.11 10.86
CA THR A 296 -15.08 4.93 9.99
C THR A 296 -15.62 3.49 9.96
N PHE A 297 -15.04 2.55 10.72
CA PHE A 297 -15.26 1.11 10.55
C PHE A 297 -16.53 0.55 11.20
N TYR A 298 -17.13 1.27 12.15
CA TYR A 298 -18.33 0.83 12.87
C TYR A 298 -19.54 1.76 12.64
N ARG A 299 -19.49 2.57 11.59
CA ARG A 299 -20.60 3.44 11.16
C ARG A 299 -21.54 2.74 10.22
#